data_3f5519a9fb90f8ffa6f24838d110f4b1
#
_entry.id   3f5519a9fb90f8ffa6f24838d110f4b1
#
_cell.length_a   1.000
_cell.length_b   1.000
_cell.length_c   1.000
_cell.angle_alpha   90.00
_cell.angle_beta   90.00
_cell.angle_gamma   90.00
#
_symmetry.space_group_name_H-M   'P 1'
#
loop_
_entity.id
_entity.type
_entity.pdbx_description
1 polymer ?
#
loop_
_entity_poly.entity_id
_entity_poly.type
_entity_poly.pdbx_seq_one_letter_code
_entity_poly.pdbx_strand_id
1 'polypeptide(L)'
;LLVISAGSLMQMVIAFVLFFGVFATAGRYDETGRVRVVYDAAENSPAERAGIQQDDVIVSVAGQKVSTRYEFIVQIVDRDAGDVVDVVYERDGVERTVTVELIANPSNPDIGYIGLGTESTGYVRQSPIAAVGHAVGDLGSTIIDSVSGVFVVLNPRNIVESVTSENPDPTTRPTTVIGATQFGGDVGESEGLKGILMMLAFVNVFFGVFNMFPLLPFDGGHVAIATYERIRSRRGKQYHADASKMVPVAVAVTVLMAMLFLTGSYLDIVKPL
;
A
#
# COMPACT_ATOMS: atom_id res chain seq x y z
N LEU A 1 20.12 20.39 16.78
CA LEU A 1 19.57 19.21 16.12
C LEU A 1 18.04 19.22 16.12
N LEU A 2 17.39 19.36 17.28
CA LEU A 2 15.92 19.34 17.38
C LEU A 2 15.23 20.39 16.50
N VAL A 3 15.76 21.59 16.39
CA VAL A 3 15.19 22.66 15.55
C VAL A 3 15.28 22.31 14.07
N ILE A 4 16.38 21.70 13.63
CA ILE A 4 16.58 21.31 12.22
C ILE A 4 15.65 20.18 11.83
N SER A 5 15.43 19.19 12.73
CA SER A 5 14.57 18.04 12.46
C SER A 5 13.08 18.27 12.79
N ALA A 6 12.72 19.49 13.31
CA ALA A 6 11.35 19.75 13.76
C ALA A 6 10.31 19.61 12.63
N GLY A 7 10.63 20.02 11.41
CA GLY A 7 9.76 19.87 10.24
C GLY A 7 9.43 18.41 9.95
N SER A 8 10.46 17.57 9.82
CA SER A 8 10.30 16.14 9.55
C SER A 8 9.59 15.40 10.69
N LEU A 9 9.89 15.77 11.96
CA LEU A 9 9.19 15.21 13.13
C LEU A 9 7.70 15.60 13.13
N MET A 10 7.38 16.85 12.78
CA MET A 10 5.98 17.29 12.67
C MET A 10 5.23 16.49 11.59
N GLN A 11 5.84 16.21 10.45
CA GLN A 11 5.25 15.36 9.41
C GLN A 11 4.94 13.95 9.93
N MET A 12 5.82 13.37 10.75
CA MET A 12 5.56 12.07 11.40
C MET A 12 4.39 12.14 12.39
N VAL A 13 4.30 13.23 13.16
CA VAL A 13 3.16 13.45 14.09
C VAL A 13 1.86 13.60 13.31
N ILE A 14 1.84 14.37 12.22
CA ILE A 14 0.66 14.53 11.35
C ILE A 14 0.25 13.18 10.77
N ALA A 15 1.17 12.41 10.23
CA ALA A 15 0.90 11.08 9.69
C ALA A 15 0.32 10.14 10.76
N PHE A 16 0.90 10.11 11.95
CA PHE A 16 0.36 9.33 13.07
C PHE A 16 -1.08 9.72 13.41
N VAL A 17 -1.36 11.03 13.50
CA VAL A 17 -2.72 11.54 13.81
C VAL A 17 -3.70 11.13 12.71
N LEU A 18 -3.30 11.18 11.44
CA LEU A 18 -4.12 10.76 10.31
C LEU A 18 -4.40 9.25 10.34
N PHE A 19 -3.38 8.40 10.51
CA PHE A 19 -3.56 6.95 10.66
C PHE A 19 -4.48 6.63 11.84
N PHE A 20 -4.19 7.17 13.01
CA PHE A 20 -5.01 6.97 14.19
C PHE A 20 -6.45 7.43 13.97
N GLY A 21 -6.66 8.61 13.40
CA GLY A 21 -7.99 9.16 13.12
C GLY A 21 -8.80 8.25 12.20
N VAL A 22 -8.20 7.76 11.11
CA VAL A 22 -8.87 6.82 10.19
C VAL A 22 -9.16 5.49 10.88
N PHE A 23 -8.19 4.89 11.58
CA PHE A 23 -8.37 3.60 12.24
C PHE A 23 -9.39 3.64 13.36
N ALA A 24 -9.45 4.74 14.11
CA ALA A 24 -10.42 4.91 15.20
C ALA A 24 -11.86 5.18 14.71
N THR A 25 -12.02 5.76 13.49
CA THR A 25 -13.34 6.17 12.98
C THR A 25 -13.87 5.26 11.88
N ALA A 26 -13.10 5.10 10.81
CA ALA A 26 -13.48 4.28 9.66
C ALA A 26 -13.08 2.79 9.83
N GLY A 27 -12.10 2.50 10.68
CA GLY A 27 -11.49 1.19 10.84
C GLY A 27 -10.21 1.02 10.01
N ARG A 28 -9.54 -0.11 10.20
CA ARG A 28 -8.37 -0.52 9.41
C ARG A 28 -8.80 -1.52 8.36
N TYR A 29 -8.22 -1.43 7.17
CA TYR A 29 -8.43 -2.43 6.13
C TYR A 29 -7.68 -3.71 6.52
N ASP A 30 -8.41 -4.77 6.83
CA ASP A 30 -7.89 -6.00 7.41
C ASP A 30 -8.82 -7.18 7.08
N GLU A 31 -8.43 -8.39 7.47
CA GLU A 31 -9.29 -9.57 7.36
C GLU A 31 -10.57 -9.39 8.20
N THR A 32 -11.71 -9.54 7.56
CA THR A 32 -13.02 -9.43 8.23
C THR A 32 -13.43 -10.71 8.95
N GLY A 33 -12.72 -11.82 8.69
CA GLY A 33 -13.11 -13.15 9.13
C GLY A 33 -14.36 -13.70 8.40
N ARG A 34 -14.77 -13.06 7.29
CA ARG A 34 -15.92 -13.44 6.47
C ARG A 34 -15.55 -13.41 5.00
N VAL A 35 -15.87 -14.46 4.27
CA VAL A 35 -15.61 -14.56 2.82
C VAL A 35 -16.86 -14.08 2.08
N ARG A 36 -16.84 -12.87 1.54
CA ARG A 36 -17.97 -12.28 0.82
C ARG A 36 -17.79 -12.44 -0.69
N VAL A 37 -18.86 -12.75 -1.38
CA VAL A 37 -18.94 -12.72 -2.84
C VAL A 37 -19.06 -11.28 -3.31
N VAL A 38 -18.06 -10.78 -4.07
CA VAL A 38 -17.97 -9.37 -4.45
C VAL A 38 -18.46 -9.07 -5.87
N TYR A 39 -18.57 -10.10 -6.70
CA TYR A 39 -19.11 -9.99 -8.06
C TYR A 39 -20.15 -11.09 -8.28
N ASP A 40 -21.05 -10.86 -9.23
CA ASP A 40 -21.93 -11.92 -9.68
C ASP A 40 -21.12 -13.14 -10.14
N ALA A 41 -21.69 -14.32 -9.94
CA ALA A 41 -21.05 -15.56 -10.38
C ALA A 41 -20.78 -15.52 -11.88
N ALA A 42 -19.65 -16.07 -12.31
CA ALA A 42 -19.27 -16.10 -13.72
C ALA A 42 -20.36 -16.83 -14.54
N GLU A 43 -20.66 -16.33 -15.72
CA GLU A 43 -21.66 -16.92 -16.62
C GLU A 43 -21.39 -18.41 -16.87
N ASN A 44 -22.43 -19.22 -16.81
CA ASN A 44 -22.40 -20.67 -16.94
C ASN A 44 -21.53 -21.41 -15.91
N SER A 45 -21.14 -20.72 -14.82
CA SER A 45 -20.35 -21.32 -13.74
C SER A 45 -21.22 -22.24 -12.83
N PRO A 46 -20.56 -23.14 -12.08
CA PRO A 46 -21.23 -23.91 -11.05
C PRO A 46 -21.95 -23.06 -10.00
N ALA A 47 -21.35 -21.94 -9.57
CA ALA A 47 -21.93 -21.04 -8.59
C ALA A 47 -23.19 -20.33 -9.09
N GLU A 48 -23.21 -19.91 -10.38
CA GLU A 48 -24.39 -19.31 -10.99
C GLU A 48 -25.55 -20.33 -11.03
N ARG A 49 -25.27 -21.56 -11.47
CA ARG A 49 -26.26 -22.64 -11.48
C ARG A 49 -26.80 -22.98 -10.09
N ALA A 50 -25.96 -22.85 -9.06
CA ALA A 50 -26.35 -23.05 -7.67
C ALA A 50 -27.09 -21.84 -7.06
N GLY A 51 -27.18 -20.71 -7.79
CA GLY A 51 -27.89 -19.51 -7.35
C GLY A 51 -27.16 -18.70 -6.29
N ILE A 52 -25.83 -18.82 -6.18
CA ILE A 52 -24.99 -17.96 -5.34
C ILE A 52 -24.90 -16.59 -6.02
N GLN A 53 -25.06 -15.51 -5.26
CA GLN A 53 -25.15 -14.14 -5.76
C GLN A 53 -24.13 -13.22 -5.09
N GLN A 54 -23.98 -12.03 -5.65
CA GLN A 54 -23.20 -10.96 -5.01
C GLN A 54 -23.73 -10.69 -3.61
N ASP A 55 -22.84 -10.32 -2.70
CA ASP A 55 -23.06 -10.04 -1.27
C ASP A 55 -23.37 -11.28 -0.40
N ASP A 56 -23.48 -12.47 -0.96
CA ASP A 56 -23.50 -13.70 -0.14
C ASP A 56 -22.19 -13.85 0.64
N VAL A 57 -22.30 -14.36 1.86
CA VAL A 57 -21.13 -14.66 2.69
C VAL A 57 -20.95 -16.17 2.77
N ILE A 58 -19.85 -16.68 2.23
CA ILE A 58 -19.51 -18.10 2.29
C ILE A 58 -19.08 -18.46 3.71
N VAL A 59 -19.76 -19.42 4.31
CA VAL A 59 -19.52 -19.89 5.69
C VAL A 59 -18.65 -21.14 5.70
N SER A 60 -18.95 -22.11 4.82
CA SER A 60 -18.17 -23.33 4.71
C SER A 60 -18.22 -23.92 3.30
N VAL A 61 -17.19 -24.70 2.96
CA VAL A 61 -17.10 -25.48 1.71
C VAL A 61 -16.72 -26.91 2.08
N ALA A 62 -17.45 -27.89 1.57
CA ALA A 62 -17.25 -29.31 1.85
C ALA A 62 -17.12 -29.63 3.37
N GLY A 63 -17.93 -28.96 4.20
CA GLY A 63 -17.94 -29.12 5.66
C GLY A 63 -16.79 -28.38 6.38
N GLN A 64 -15.85 -27.75 5.66
CA GLN A 64 -14.77 -26.97 6.25
C GLN A 64 -15.19 -25.50 6.33
N LYS A 65 -15.13 -24.91 7.54
CA LYS A 65 -15.39 -23.49 7.74
C LYS A 65 -14.30 -22.66 7.06
N VAL A 66 -14.70 -21.58 6.39
CA VAL A 66 -13.81 -20.63 5.73
C VAL A 66 -13.99 -19.23 6.32
N SER A 67 -12.89 -18.60 6.66
CA SER A 67 -12.85 -17.24 7.25
C SER A 67 -12.03 -16.27 6.40
N THR A 68 -11.17 -16.80 5.53
CA THR A 68 -10.33 -16.03 4.61
C THR A 68 -10.57 -16.50 3.17
N ARG A 69 -10.31 -15.58 2.23
CA ARG A 69 -10.34 -15.91 0.80
C ARG A 69 -9.37 -17.04 0.46
N TYR A 70 -8.22 -17.08 1.12
CA TYR A 70 -7.24 -18.15 0.91
C TYR A 70 -7.81 -19.52 1.30
N GLU A 71 -8.43 -19.63 2.49
CA GLU A 71 -9.07 -20.88 2.93
C GLU A 71 -10.15 -21.32 1.95
N PHE A 72 -10.98 -20.39 1.46
CA PHE A 72 -12.00 -20.68 0.44
C PHE A 72 -11.37 -21.23 -0.86
N ILE A 73 -10.34 -20.55 -1.38
CA ILE A 73 -9.66 -20.95 -2.62
C ILE A 73 -9.06 -22.35 -2.47
N VAL A 74 -8.36 -22.64 -1.37
CA VAL A 74 -7.75 -23.96 -1.12
C VAL A 74 -8.81 -25.06 -1.15
N GLN A 75 -9.99 -24.83 -0.56
CA GLN A 75 -11.08 -25.82 -0.58
C GLN A 75 -11.61 -26.13 -1.98
N ILE A 76 -11.39 -25.26 -2.96
CA ILE A 76 -11.81 -25.45 -4.36
C ILE A 76 -10.68 -26.05 -5.20
N VAL A 77 -9.46 -25.49 -5.12
CA VAL A 77 -8.34 -25.88 -6.00
C VAL A 77 -7.73 -27.24 -5.65
N ASP A 78 -7.90 -27.71 -4.41
CA ASP A 78 -7.47 -29.05 -3.97
C ASP A 78 -8.41 -30.18 -4.45
N ARG A 79 -9.39 -29.86 -5.30
CA ARG A 79 -10.38 -30.80 -5.84
C ARG A 79 -10.36 -30.83 -7.35
N ASP A 80 -10.81 -31.97 -7.88
CA ASP A 80 -10.86 -32.20 -9.32
C ASP A 80 -12.19 -31.69 -9.92
N ALA A 81 -12.17 -31.53 -11.24
CA ALA A 81 -13.39 -31.30 -12.01
C ALA A 81 -14.33 -32.53 -11.90
N GLY A 82 -15.60 -32.29 -11.62
CA GLY A 82 -16.61 -33.32 -11.38
C GLY A 82 -16.82 -33.62 -9.89
N ASP A 83 -15.94 -33.14 -9.00
CA ASP A 83 -16.18 -33.25 -7.56
C ASP A 83 -17.40 -32.45 -7.14
N VAL A 84 -18.19 -33.04 -6.27
CA VAL A 84 -19.42 -32.45 -5.73
C VAL A 84 -19.16 -31.96 -4.31
N VAL A 85 -19.37 -30.66 -4.06
CA VAL A 85 -19.13 -30.04 -2.77
C VAL A 85 -20.38 -29.32 -2.27
N ASP A 86 -20.63 -29.42 -0.97
CA ASP A 86 -21.63 -28.60 -0.30
C ASP A 86 -21.03 -27.25 0.07
N VAL A 87 -21.69 -26.18 -0.35
CA VAL A 87 -21.36 -24.80 -0.01
C VAL A 87 -22.44 -24.25 0.89
N VAL A 88 -22.06 -23.85 2.10
CA VAL A 88 -22.94 -23.12 3.02
C VAL A 88 -22.64 -21.63 2.87
N TYR A 89 -23.68 -20.85 2.60
CA TYR A 89 -23.59 -19.40 2.53
C TYR A 89 -24.71 -18.73 3.31
N GLU A 90 -24.45 -17.53 3.80
CA GLU A 90 -25.42 -16.67 4.48
C GLU A 90 -25.90 -15.58 3.52
N ARG A 91 -27.23 -15.46 3.36
CA ARG A 91 -27.91 -14.38 2.63
C ARG A 91 -29.00 -13.80 3.51
N ASP A 92 -29.01 -12.49 3.72
CA ASP A 92 -29.96 -11.78 4.58
C ASP A 92 -30.03 -12.34 6.02
N GLY A 93 -28.87 -12.78 6.55
CA GLY A 93 -28.76 -13.36 7.89
C GLY A 93 -29.28 -14.81 8.00
N VAL A 94 -29.60 -15.46 6.87
CA VAL A 94 -30.09 -16.85 6.83
C VAL A 94 -29.05 -17.73 6.13
N GLU A 95 -28.59 -18.77 6.83
CA GLU A 95 -27.71 -19.78 6.23
C GLU A 95 -28.48 -20.66 5.26
N ARG A 96 -27.87 -20.94 4.12
CA ARG A 96 -28.37 -21.80 3.06
C ARG A 96 -27.27 -22.74 2.61
N THR A 97 -27.66 -23.98 2.30
CA THR A 97 -26.75 -24.98 1.76
C THR A 97 -27.12 -25.31 0.33
N VAL A 98 -26.13 -25.30 -0.56
CA VAL A 98 -26.28 -25.72 -1.95
C VAL A 98 -25.17 -26.70 -2.29
N THR A 99 -25.53 -27.69 -3.10
CA THR A 99 -24.57 -28.68 -3.61
C THR A 99 -24.08 -28.20 -4.99
N VAL A 100 -22.77 -28.13 -5.17
CA VAL A 100 -22.12 -27.59 -6.37
C VAL A 100 -21.19 -28.65 -6.93
N GLU A 101 -21.36 -28.98 -8.23
CA GLU A 101 -20.41 -29.80 -8.99
C GLU A 101 -19.36 -28.88 -9.61
N LEU A 102 -18.11 -29.08 -9.23
CA LEU A 102 -16.98 -28.28 -9.73
C LEU A 102 -16.68 -28.62 -11.20
N ILE A 103 -16.24 -27.63 -11.95
CA ILE A 103 -15.76 -27.83 -13.32
C ILE A 103 -14.25 -27.60 -13.38
N ALA A 104 -13.62 -27.96 -14.50
CA ALA A 104 -12.22 -27.66 -14.74
C ALA A 104 -12.03 -26.13 -14.82
N ASN A 105 -10.95 -25.63 -14.18
CA ASN A 105 -10.61 -24.21 -14.26
C ASN A 105 -10.20 -23.86 -15.71
N PRO A 106 -10.78 -22.82 -16.31
CA PRO A 106 -10.45 -22.43 -17.70
C PRO A 106 -8.97 -22.11 -17.95
N SER A 107 -8.24 -21.68 -16.92
CA SER A 107 -6.82 -21.34 -17.00
C SER A 107 -5.89 -22.48 -16.58
N ASN A 108 -6.37 -23.44 -15.81
CA ASN A 108 -5.63 -24.62 -15.35
C ASN A 108 -6.59 -25.81 -15.17
N PRO A 109 -6.73 -26.68 -16.15
CA PRO A 109 -7.71 -27.77 -16.12
C PRO A 109 -7.51 -28.81 -15.01
N ASP A 110 -6.34 -28.85 -14.37
CA ASP A 110 -6.00 -29.81 -13.31
C ASP A 110 -6.59 -29.43 -11.93
N ILE A 111 -7.26 -28.28 -11.82
CA ILE A 111 -7.85 -27.81 -10.56
C ILE A 111 -9.36 -27.54 -10.71
N GLY A 112 -10.09 -27.68 -9.61
CA GLY A 112 -11.52 -27.36 -9.55
C GLY A 112 -11.77 -25.87 -9.70
N TYR A 113 -12.95 -25.54 -10.24
CA TYR A 113 -13.43 -24.18 -10.41
C TYR A 113 -14.90 -24.05 -10.06
N ILE A 114 -15.24 -23.00 -9.31
CA ILE A 114 -16.63 -22.72 -8.91
C ILE A 114 -17.20 -21.46 -9.59
N GLY A 115 -16.36 -20.52 -10.00
CA GLY A 115 -16.78 -19.29 -10.68
C GLY A 115 -17.24 -18.15 -9.79
N LEU A 116 -16.66 -18.02 -8.59
CA LEU A 116 -16.93 -16.93 -7.65
C LEU A 116 -15.74 -15.98 -7.51
N GLY A 117 -16.03 -14.68 -7.57
CA GLY A 117 -15.12 -13.64 -7.08
C GLY A 117 -15.38 -13.35 -5.62
N THR A 118 -14.41 -13.64 -4.75
CA THR A 118 -14.58 -13.49 -3.30
C THR A 118 -13.53 -12.58 -2.69
N GLU A 119 -13.91 -11.91 -1.59
CA GLU A 119 -13.03 -11.08 -0.76
C GLU A 119 -13.28 -11.38 0.72
N SER A 120 -12.23 -11.38 1.52
CA SER A 120 -12.30 -11.53 2.98
C SER A 120 -11.77 -10.32 3.74
N THR A 121 -11.30 -9.31 3.02
CA THR A 121 -10.75 -8.08 3.58
C THR A 121 -11.79 -6.95 3.57
N GLY A 122 -11.61 -5.98 4.44
CA GLY A 122 -12.48 -4.82 4.53
C GLY A 122 -12.13 -3.93 5.70
N TYR A 123 -12.90 -2.87 5.91
CA TYR A 123 -12.68 -1.96 7.03
C TYR A 123 -13.24 -2.55 8.32
N VAL A 124 -12.33 -2.99 9.21
CA VAL A 124 -12.66 -3.54 10.53
C VAL A 124 -12.47 -2.46 11.59
N ARG A 125 -13.54 -2.14 12.31
CA ARG A 125 -13.47 -1.15 13.41
C ARG A 125 -12.46 -1.58 14.46
N GLN A 126 -11.60 -0.64 14.83
CA GLN A 126 -10.57 -0.86 15.84
C GLN A 126 -10.96 -0.22 17.18
N SER A 127 -10.60 -0.85 18.29
CA SER A 127 -10.65 -0.15 19.59
C SER A 127 -9.63 0.98 19.61
N PRO A 128 -9.84 2.06 20.37
CA PRO A 128 -8.88 3.19 20.41
C PRO A 128 -7.45 2.74 20.75
N ILE A 129 -7.29 1.75 21.63
CA ILE A 129 -5.97 1.22 22.01
C ILE A 129 -5.35 0.46 20.84
N ALA A 130 -6.12 -0.40 20.16
CA ALA A 130 -5.66 -1.11 18.96
C ALA A 130 -5.32 -0.12 17.83
N ALA A 131 -6.12 0.92 17.63
CA ALA A 131 -5.87 1.96 16.63
C ALA A 131 -4.53 2.67 16.85
N VAL A 132 -4.15 2.96 18.11
CA VAL A 132 -2.81 3.50 18.44
C VAL A 132 -1.72 2.49 18.04
N GLY A 133 -1.87 1.22 18.42
CA GLY A 133 -0.89 0.17 18.10
C GLY A 133 -0.70 0.01 16.59
N HIS A 134 -1.79 -0.06 15.83
CA HIS A 134 -1.75 -0.13 14.36
C HIS A 134 -1.17 1.13 13.73
N ALA A 135 -1.53 2.33 14.22
CA ALA A 135 -0.97 3.58 13.69
C ALA A 135 0.54 3.68 13.89
N VAL A 136 1.07 3.21 15.02
CA VAL A 136 2.52 3.14 15.26
C VAL A 136 3.17 2.10 14.34
N GLY A 137 2.56 0.93 14.21
CA GLY A 137 3.05 -0.14 13.33
C GLY A 137 3.10 0.29 11.87
N ASP A 138 1.99 0.83 11.35
CA ASP A 138 1.89 1.28 9.96
C ASP A 138 2.77 2.51 9.68
N LEU A 139 2.96 3.40 10.65
CA LEU A 139 3.96 4.48 10.57
C LEU A 139 5.37 3.88 10.42
N GLY A 140 5.71 2.87 11.22
CA GLY A 140 7.02 2.23 11.18
C GLY A 140 7.29 1.51 9.85
N SER A 141 6.34 0.70 9.37
CA SER A 141 6.45 0.04 8.07
C SER A 141 6.56 1.04 6.92
N THR A 142 5.70 2.08 6.92
CA THR A 142 5.73 3.13 5.90
C THR A 142 7.06 3.90 5.87
N ILE A 143 7.72 4.10 7.01
CA ILE A 143 9.07 4.68 7.06
C ILE A 143 10.07 3.77 6.32
N ILE A 144 10.04 2.47 6.59
CA ILE A 144 10.92 1.48 5.95
C ILE A 144 10.66 1.43 4.44
N ASP A 145 9.39 1.37 4.06
CA ASP A 145 8.97 1.33 2.65
C ASP A 145 9.35 2.61 1.92
N SER A 146 9.23 3.78 2.57
CA SER A 146 9.64 5.07 2.01
C SER A 146 11.15 5.14 1.77
N VAL A 147 11.96 4.61 2.70
CA VAL A 147 13.42 4.51 2.50
C VAL A 147 13.73 3.61 1.31
N SER A 148 13.10 2.44 1.24
CA SER A 148 13.29 1.50 0.13
C SER A 148 12.84 2.09 -1.21
N GLY A 149 11.68 2.76 -1.22
CA GLY A 149 11.12 3.42 -2.40
C GLY A 149 12.03 4.49 -3.00
N VAL A 150 12.73 5.26 -2.15
CA VAL A 150 13.72 6.23 -2.64
C VAL A 150 14.82 5.53 -3.45
N PHE A 151 15.35 4.41 -2.98
CA PHE A 151 16.37 3.67 -3.71
C PHE A 151 15.84 3.03 -5.00
N VAL A 152 14.59 2.60 -5.01
CA VAL A 152 13.92 2.05 -6.22
C VAL A 152 13.79 3.13 -7.29
N VAL A 153 13.29 4.32 -6.93
CA VAL A 153 13.10 5.45 -7.88
C VAL A 153 14.44 6.02 -8.34
N LEU A 154 15.47 6.01 -7.49
CA LEU A 154 16.81 6.47 -7.85
C LEU A 154 17.61 5.46 -8.70
N ASN A 155 17.11 4.24 -8.89
CA ASN A 155 17.78 3.23 -9.70
C ASN A 155 17.77 3.65 -11.20
N PRO A 156 18.94 3.87 -11.84
CA PRO A 156 19.00 4.31 -13.23
C PRO A 156 18.29 3.38 -14.21
N ARG A 157 18.28 2.07 -13.90
CA ARG A 157 17.58 1.06 -14.73
C ARG A 157 16.07 1.31 -14.73
N ASN A 158 15.49 1.56 -13.56
CA ASN A 158 14.05 1.83 -13.42
C ASN A 158 13.67 3.14 -14.12
N ILE A 159 14.52 4.17 -14.04
CA ILE A 159 14.29 5.45 -14.72
C ILE A 159 14.28 5.24 -16.25
N VAL A 160 15.26 4.51 -16.79
CA VAL A 160 15.34 4.23 -18.24
C VAL A 160 14.13 3.40 -18.68
N GLU A 161 13.79 2.34 -17.95
CA GLU A 161 12.66 1.48 -18.23
C GLU A 161 11.33 2.24 -18.21
N SER A 162 11.14 3.13 -17.23
CA SER A 162 9.95 3.98 -17.13
C SER A 162 9.75 4.88 -18.35
N VAL A 163 10.84 5.38 -18.94
CA VAL A 163 10.76 6.25 -20.13
C VAL A 163 10.57 5.45 -21.40
N THR A 164 11.24 4.28 -21.52
CA THR A 164 11.29 3.50 -22.77
C THR A 164 10.16 2.49 -22.90
N SER A 165 9.61 1.97 -21.79
CA SER A 165 8.48 1.03 -21.81
C SER A 165 7.19 1.71 -22.27
N GLU A 166 6.34 1.02 -23.02
CA GLU A 166 4.99 1.47 -23.37
C GLU A 166 4.09 1.54 -22.12
N ASN A 167 4.24 0.56 -21.21
CA ASN A 167 3.50 0.46 -19.95
C ASN A 167 4.51 0.41 -18.80
N PRO A 168 4.98 1.57 -18.29
CA PRO A 168 5.93 1.61 -17.19
C PRO A 168 5.25 1.14 -15.89
N ASP A 169 5.99 0.36 -15.07
CA ASP A 169 5.52 -0.09 -13.77
C ASP A 169 5.27 1.10 -12.84
N PRO A 170 4.02 1.32 -12.37
CA PRO A 170 3.67 2.42 -11.49
C PRO A 170 4.47 2.44 -10.17
N THR A 171 4.95 1.27 -9.71
CA THR A 171 5.66 1.13 -8.42
C THR A 171 7.13 1.54 -8.49
N THR A 172 7.71 1.61 -9.68
CA THR A 172 9.14 1.87 -9.88
C THR A 172 9.44 3.20 -10.58
N ARG A 173 8.42 3.83 -11.17
CA ARG A 173 8.57 5.09 -11.93
C ARG A 173 8.57 6.31 -11.00
N PRO A 174 9.33 7.36 -11.32
CA PRO A 174 9.19 8.64 -10.63
C PRO A 174 7.81 9.24 -10.94
N THR A 175 7.12 9.68 -9.90
CA THR A 175 5.80 10.32 -9.96
C THR A 175 5.88 11.70 -9.32
N THR A 176 5.19 12.70 -9.88
CA THR A 176 5.14 14.06 -9.36
C THR A 176 3.80 14.38 -8.68
N VAL A 177 3.61 15.64 -8.30
CA VAL A 177 2.32 16.12 -7.76
C VAL A 177 1.19 15.91 -8.77
N ILE A 178 1.47 15.92 -10.08
CA ILE A 178 0.46 15.69 -11.12
C ILE A 178 -0.08 14.25 -11.03
N GLY A 179 0.80 13.25 -11.07
CA GLY A 179 0.40 11.85 -10.93
C GLY A 179 -0.20 11.56 -9.54
N ALA A 180 0.36 12.17 -8.49
CA ALA A 180 -0.18 12.03 -7.14
C ALA A 180 -1.62 12.59 -7.02
N THR A 181 -1.96 13.68 -7.74
CA THR A 181 -3.33 14.21 -7.75
C THR A 181 -4.30 13.33 -8.56
N GLN A 182 -3.83 12.73 -9.66
CA GLN A 182 -4.62 11.75 -10.42
C GLN A 182 -4.94 10.54 -9.55
N PHE A 183 -3.91 9.90 -8.98
CA PHE A 183 -4.08 8.78 -8.06
C PHE A 183 -4.96 9.14 -6.85
N GLY A 184 -4.79 10.35 -6.29
CA GLY A 184 -5.62 10.84 -5.19
C GLY A 184 -7.08 11.06 -5.58
N GLY A 185 -7.36 11.42 -6.84
CA GLY A 185 -8.70 11.48 -7.40
C GLY A 185 -9.36 10.10 -7.41
N ASP A 186 -8.69 9.11 -7.97
CA ASP A 186 -9.18 7.72 -8.05
C ASP A 186 -9.40 7.11 -6.66
N VAL A 187 -8.47 7.35 -5.73
CA VAL A 187 -8.62 6.95 -4.32
C VAL A 187 -9.80 7.66 -3.66
N GLY A 188 -10.01 8.95 -3.98
CA GLY A 188 -11.16 9.72 -3.47
C GLY A 188 -12.50 9.22 -4.00
N GLU A 189 -12.56 8.79 -5.25
CA GLU A 189 -13.77 8.21 -5.85
C GLU A 189 -14.07 6.81 -5.30
N SER A 190 -13.05 5.97 -5.14
CA SER A 190 -13.22 4.58 -4.68
C SER A 190 -13.38 4.45 -3.17
N GLU A 191 -12.56 5.18 -2.38
CA GLU A 191 -12.45 5.04 -0.93
C GLU A 191 -13.02 6.24 -0.15
N GLY A 192 -13.36 7.32 -0.83
CA GLY A 192 -13.86 8.55 -0.24
C GLY A 192 -12.84 9.25 0.66
N LEU A 193 -13.33 9.98 1.65
CA LEU A 193 -12.48 10.78 2.55
C LEU A 193 -11.44 9.95 3.31
N LYS A 194 -11.76 8.72 3.70
CA LYS A 194 -10.82 7.84 4.43
C LYS A 194 -9.59 7.53 3.58
N GLY A 195 -9.76 7.22 2.30
CA GLY A 195 -8.67 6.96 1.36
C GLY A 195 -7.79 8.19 1.17
N ILE A 196 -8.39 9.37 1.00
CA ILE A 196 -7.65 10.64 0.90
C ILE A 196 -6.82 10.89 2.17
N LEU A 197 -7.38 10.68 3.36
CA LEU A 197 -6.66 10.88 4.62
C LEU A 197 -5.51 9.88 4.78
N MET A 198 -5.71 8.62 4.37
CA MET A 198 -4.64 7.61 4.35
C MET A 198 -3.52 8.00 3.37
N MET A 199 -3.87 8.43 2.15
CA MET A 199 -2.89 8.90 1.18
C MET A 199 -2.09 10.09 1.73
N LEU A 200 -2.75 11.06 2.37
CA LEU A 200 -2.08 12.20 3.02
C LEU A 200 -1.15 11.73 4.15
N ALA A 201 -1.51 10.70 4.91
CA ALA A 201 -0.62 10.12 5.91
C ALA A 201 0.64 9.53 5.28
N PHE A 202 0.51 8.72 4.23
CA PHE A 202 1.65 8.16 3.48
C PHE A 202 2.56 9.25 2.89
N VAL A 203 1.97 10.27 2.27
CA VAL A 203 2.70 11.41 1.70
C VAL A 203 3.48 12.16 2.79
N ASN A 204 2.89 12.39 3.98
CA ASN A 204 3.60 13.02 5.10
C ASN A 204 4.78 12.17 5.58
N VAL A 205 4.61 10.84 5.72
CA VAL A 205 5.72 9.96 6.08
C VAL A 205 6.83 10.04 5.03
N PHE A 206 6.48 9.93 3.75
CA PHE A 206 7.46 9.98 2.66
C PHE A 206 8.26 11.30 2.69
N PHE A 207 7.59 12.44 2.78
CA PHE A 207 8.29 13.73 2.85
C PHE A 207 9.14 13.87 4.12
N GLY A 208 8.65 13.37 5.26
CA GLY A 208 9.42 13.35 6.50
C GLY A 208 10.70 12.53 6.40
N VAL A 209 10.60 11.31 5.84
CA VAL A 209 11.75 10.43 5.58
C VAL A 209 12.69 11.08 4.56
N PHE A 210 12.16 11.59 3.46
CA PHE A 210 12.95 12.20 2.40
C PHE A 210 13.75 13.42 2.89
N ASN A 211 13.13 14.28 3.70
CA ASN A 211 13.82 15.43 4.30
C ASN A 211 14.91 15.02 5.31
N MET A 212 14.81 13.82 5.90
CA MET A 212 15.82 13.29 6.83
C MET A 212 16.97 12.54 6.14
N PHE A 213 16.98 12.44 4.81
CA PHE A 213 18.13 11.89 4.10
C PHE A 213 19.41 12.68 4.39
N PRO A 214 20.54 12.00 4.68
CA PRO A 214 21.80 12.66 5.10
C PRO A 214 22.55 13.31 3.94
N LEU A 215 21.85 14.05 3.09
CA LEU A 215 22.36 14.73 1.90
C LEU A 215 21.83 16.18 1.85
N LEU A 216 22.69 17.15 1.58
CA LEU A 216 22.24 18.49 1.26
C LEU A 216 21.54 18.50 -0.12
N PRO A 217 20.46 19.27 -0.31
CA PRO A 217 19.98 20.36 0.54
C PRO A 217 18.94 19.97 1.62
N PHE A 218 18.72 18.70 1.90
CA PHE A 218 17.72 18.25 2.87
C PHE A 218 18.13 18.52 4.33
N ASP A 219 17.16 18.57 5.23
CA ASP A 219 17.36 18.77 6.67
C ASP A 219 18.30 17.71 7.27
N GLY A 220 18.18 16.45 6.83
CA GLY A 220 19.06 15.36 7.23
C GLY A 220 20.55 15.61 6.92
N GLY A 221 20.87 16.33 5.85
CA GLY A 221 22.24 16.77 5.55
C GLY A 221 22.78 17.73 6.63
N HIS A 222 21.96 18.68 7.07
CA HIS A 222 22.31 19.57 8.16
C HIS A 222 22.46 18.85 9.50
N VAL A 223 21.57 17.88 9.77
CA VAL A 223 21.65 17.01 10.96
C VAL A 223 22.94 16.18 10.92
N ALA A 224 23.30 15.61 9.78
CA ALA A 224 24.53 14.84 9.61
C ALA A 224 25.79 15.71 9.87
N ILE A 225 25.85 16.93 9.32
CA ILE A 225 26.95 17.88 9.54
C ILE A 225 27.04 18.23 11.03
N ALA A 226 25.94 18.64 11.65
CA ALA A 226 25.94 19.03 13.07
C ALA A 226 26.30 17.85 14.00
N THR A 227 25.90 16.62 13.63
CA THR A 227 26.29 15.40 14.35
C THR A 227 27.79 15.14 14.20
N TYR A 228 28.32 15.25 12.98
CA TYR A 228 29.76 15.12 12.71
C TYR A 228 30.58 16.15 13.48
N GLU A 229 30.17 17.42 13.50
CA GLU A 229 30.81 18.49 14.26
C GLU A 229 30.81 18.16 15.77
N ARG A 230 29.68 17.67 16.31
CA ARG A 230 29.58 17.29 17.71
C ARG A 230 30.49 16.13 18.09
N ILE A 231 30.62 15.13 17.23
CA ILE A 231 31.49 13.97 17.45
C ILE A 231 32.97 14.40 17.44
N ARG A 232 33.33 15.33 16.53
CA ARG A 232 34.72 15.83 16.42
C ARG A 232 35.10 16.88 17.44
N SER A 233 34.12 17.56 18.00
CA SER A 233 34.33 18.53 19.08
C SER A 233 34.64 17.81 20.39
N ARG A 234 35.90 17.75 20.78
CA ARG A 234 36.38 17.09 22.01
C ARG A 234 37.22 18.05 22.86
N ARG A 235 37.14 17.91 24.18
CA ARG A 235 38.02 18.59 25.16
C ARG A 235 38.02 20.14 25.04
N GLY A 236 36.82 20.72 24.83
CA GLY A 236 36.70 22.20 24.75
C GLY A 236 37.14 22.84 23.45
N LYS A 237 37.57 22.08 22.45
CA LYS A 237 37.82 22.57 21.07
C LYS A 237 36.58 22.36 20.25
N GLN A 238 35.93 23.43 19.82
CA GLN A 238 34.84 23.40 18.85
C GLN A 238 35.39 23.13 17.46
N TYR A 239 34.83 22.13 16.80
CA TYR A 239 35.13 21.84 15.39
C TYR A 239 33.94 22.31 14.55
N HIS A 240 34.20 23.08 13.49
CA HIS A 240 33.23 23.49 12.50
C HIS A 240 33.58 22.84 11.17
N ALA A 241 32.63 22.14 10.57
CA ALA A 241 32.81 21.58 9.24
C ALA A 241 32.78 22.71 8.19
N ASP A 242 33.65 22.62 7.22
CA ASP A 242 33.62 23.53 6.10
C ASP A 242 32.47 23.18 5.15
N ALA A 243 31.32 23.82 5.34
CA ALA A 243 30.13 23.59 4.54
C ALA A 243 30.35 23.91 3.04
N SER A 244 31.33 24.73 2.69
CA SER A 244 31.63 25.07 1.28
C SER A 244 32.04 23.82 0.49
N LYS A 245 32.68 22.84 1.13
CA LYS A 245 33.08 21.56 0.51
C LYS A 245 31.86 20.66 0.18
N MET A 246 30.71 20.91 0.78
CA MET A 246 29.50 20.17 0.53
C MET A 246 28.66 20.79 -0.61
N VAL A 247 28.98 22.01 -1.05
CA VAL A 247 28.24 22.69 -2.13
C VAL A 247 28.21 21.89 -3.42
N PRO A 248 29.29 21.25 -3.90
CA PRO A 248 29.21 20.43 -5.12
C PRO A 248 28.27 19.25 -4.98
N VAL A 249 28.22 18.64 -3.80
CA VAL A 249 27.30 17.55 -3.50
C VAL A 249 25.84 18.04 -3.50
N ALA A 250 25.58 19.18 -2.85
CA ALA A 250 24.25 19.80 -2.83
C ALA A 250 23.76 20.13 -4.25
N VAL A 251 24.65 20.70 -5.09
CA VAL A 251 24.34 20.99 -6.49
C VAL A 251 24.02 19.70 -7.27
N ALA A 252 24.84 18.66 -7.13
CA ALA A 252 24.62 17.38 -7.80
C ALA A 252 23.27 16.75 -7.41
N VAL A 253 22.92 16.76 -6.11
CA VAL A 253 21.63 16.27 -5.61
C VAL A 253 20.48 17.11 -6.16
N THR A 254 20.61 18.44 -6.18
CA THR A 254 19.58 19.33 -6.72
C THR A 254 19.35 19.09 -8.21
N VAL A 255 20.42 18.91 -9.00
CA VAL A 255 20.32 18.57 -10.43
C VAL A 255 19.62 17.21 -10.61
N LEU A 256 20.00 16.20 -9.83
CA LEU A 256 19.35 14.89 -9.85
C LEU A 256 17.84 14.99 -9.55
N MET A 257 17.48 15.77 -8.52
CA MET A 257 16.07 16.00 -8.18
C MET A 257 15.30 16.72 -9.31
N ALA A 258 15.93 17.72 -9.92
CA ALA A 258 15.33 18.41 -11.07
C ALA A 258 15.12 17.45 -12.26
N MET A 259 16.08 16.57 -12.54
CA MET A 259 15.95 15.56 -13.59
C MET A 259 14.81 14.58 -13.29
N LEU A 260 14.72 14.09 -12.04
CA LEU A 260 13.62 13.19 -11.63
C LEU A 260 12.27 13.89 -11.72
N PHE A 261 12.19 15.16 -11.30
CA PHE A 261 10.96 15.94 -11.40
C PHE A 261 10.52 16.12 -12.86
N LEU A 262 11.45 16.47 -13.77
CA LEU A 262 11.14 16.60 -15.20
C LEU A 262 10.73 15.28 -15.83
N THR A 263 11.42 14.17 -15.49
CA THR A 263 11.08 12.83 -15.97
C THR A 263 9.73 12.40 -15.46
N GLY A 264 9.46 12.56 -14.15
CA GLY A 264 8.16 12.25 -13.57
C GLY A 264 7.04 13.09 -14.17
N SER A 265 7.23 14.41 -14.33
CA SER A 265 6.22 15.28 -14.98
C SER A 265 5.95 14.86 -16.42
N TYR A 266 6.96 14.47 -17.18
CA TYR A 266 6.78 13.92 -18.52
C TYR A 266 5.94 12.65 -18.48
N LEU A 267 6.27 11.72 -17.57
CA LEU A 267 5.54 10.44 -17.44
C LEU A 267 4.09 10.66 -17.00
N ASP A 268 3.84 11.53 -16.04
CA ASP A 268 2.50 11.81 -15.52
C ASP A 268 1.59 12.46 -16.58
N ILE A 269 2.15 13.19 -17.55
CA ILE A 269 1.39 13.85 -18.63
C ILE A 269 1.21 12.91 -19.83
N VAL A 270 2.30 12.20 -20.24
CA VAL A 270 2.30 11.42 -21.48
C VAL A 270 1.85 9.98 -21.28
N LYS A 271 2.12 9.43 -20.09
CA LYS A 271 1.77 8.07 -19.67
C LYS A 271 1.12 8.14 -18.29
N PRO A 272 -0.13 8.64 -18.14
CA PRO A 272 -0.80 8.74 -16.84
C PRO A 272 -0.87 7.38 -16.13
N LEU A 273 -1.09 7.42 -14.81
CA LEU A 273 -1.19 6.22 -13.95
C LEU A 273 -2.49 5.49 -14.19
#